data_bb685c99cc3a9c61319949e3a9cc996f
#
_entry.id   bb685c99cc3a9c61319949e3a9cc996f
#
_cell.length_a   1.000
_cell.length_b   1.000
_cell.length_c   1.000
_cell.angle_alpha   90.00
_cell.angle_beta   90.00
_cell.angle_gamma   90.00
#
_symmetry.space_group_name_H-M   'P 1'
#
loop_
_entity.id
_entity.type
_entity.pdbx_description
1 polymer ?
#
loop_
_entity_poly.entity_id
_entity_poly.type
_entity_poly.pdbx_seq_one_letter_code
_entity_poly.pdbx_strand_id
1 'polypeptide(L)'
;KHIPSGAGLGGGSADAAFMLKLLNNKFELGLPDDTLEEYAAKLGADCAFFIKNRPTYAEGIGNIFSPLPLSLKGYRIWLVKPDIFVSTRDAFAKIKPHHPEMSLKEIAQLPVEEWNGRMVNDFEESVFPQFPAIGEIKEEMYRQGAVYASMSGSGSSVYGLFKEGAVLPEVDFGEKAFVYKGRFTDI
;
A
#
# COMPACT_ATOMS: atom_id res chain seq x y z
N LYS A 1 3.42 0.52 18.53
CA LYS A 1 3.09 0.28 17.12
C LYS A 1 1.64 0.67 16.87
N HIS A 2 1.40 1.60 15.93
CA HIS A 2 0.06 2.07 15.60
C HIS A 2 -0.50 1.38 14.34
N ILE A 3 0.36 1.01 13.39
CA ILE A 3 -0.06 0.32 12.17
C ILE A 3 -0.44 -1.12 12.51
N PRO A 4 -1.66 -1.59 12.15
CA PRO A 4 -2.10 -2.96 12.40
C PRO A 4 -1.19 -3.99 11.71
N SER A 5 -0.98 -5.12 12.37
CA SER A 5 -0.28 -6.25 11.79
C SER A 5 -1.19 -7.05 10.86
N GLY A 6 -0.63 -7.66 9.79
CA GLY A 6 -1.39 -8.48 8.84
C GLY A 6 -2.46 -7.69 8.09
N ALA A 7 -2.17 -6.44 7.78
CA ALA A 7 -3.11 -5.48 7.20
C ALA A 7 -2.84 -5.14 5.72
N GLY A 8 -1.84 -5.78 5.09
CA GLY A 8 -1.41 -5.41 3.74
C GLY A 8 -0.64 -4.08 3.65
N LEU A 9 -0.17 -3.55 4.80
CA LEU A 9 0.48 -2.22 4.89
C LEU A 9 1.99 -2.29 5.07
N GLY A 10 2.61 -3.46 5.03
CA GLY A 10 4.06 -3.61 5.21
C GLY A 10 4.60 -3.16 6.57
N GLY A 11 3.75 -2.99 7.60
CA GLY A 11 4.14 -2.40 8.88
C GLY A 11 5.27 -3.14 9.60
N GLY A 12 5.35 -4.48 9.51
CA GLY A 12 6.46 -5.26 10.05
C GLY A 12 7.75 -5.04 9.28
N SER A 13 7.65 -4.94 7.96
CA SER A 13 8.78 -4.67 7.07
C SER A 13 9.33 -3.26 7.28
N ALA A 14 8.45 -2.29 7.50
CA ALA A 14 8.84 -0.93 7.88
C ALA A 14 9.60 -0.92 9.22
N ASP A 15 9.06 -1.61 10.26
CA ASP A 15 9.73 -1.69 11.57
C ASP A 15 11.16 -2.27 11.44
N ALA A 16 11.34 -3.33 10.63
CA ALA A 16 12.65 -3.93 10.38
C ALA A 16 13.62 -2.97 9.69
N ALA A 17 13.18 -2.30 8.62
CA ALA A 17 14.00 -1.34 7.88
C ALA A 17 14.41 -0.15 8.76
N PHE A 18 13.46 0.43 9.49
CA PHE A 18 13.75 1.53 10.40
C PHE A 18 14.66 1.11 11.55
N MET A 19 14.57 -0.13 12.03
CA MET A 19 15.51 -0.65 13.02
C MET A 19 16.93 -0.72 12.45
N LEU A 20 17.12 -1.21 11.21
CA LEU A 20 18.43 -1.20 10.55
C LEU A 20 19.02 0.21 10.44
N LYS A 21 18.21 1.18 10.01
CA LYS A 21 18.62 2.59 9.94
C LYS A 21 18.99 3.15 11.32
N LEU A 22 18.20 2.82 12.33
CA LEU A 22 18.47 3.25 13.71
C LEU A 22 19.79 2.68 14.23
N LEU A 23 20.07 1.39 14.00
CA LEU A 23 21.34 0.77 14.41
C LEU A 23 22.51 1.35 13.65
N ASN A 24 22.39 1.56 12.34
CA ASN A 24 23.41 2.21 11.52
C ASN A 24 23.78 3.59 12.09
N ASN A 25 22.80 4.41 12.41
CA ASN A 25 23.02 5.73 12.99
C ASN A 25 23.58 5.65 14.42
N LYS A 26 22.96 4.82 15.29
CA LYS A 26 23.32 4.75 16.71
C LYS A 26 24.76 4.27 16.94
N PHE A 27 25.22 3.35 16.11
CA PHE A 27 26.55 2.78 16.21
C PHE A 27 27.55 3.38 15.21
N GLU A 28 27.15 4.44 14.51
CA GLU A 28 27.97 5.17 13.54
C GLU A 28 28.65 4.25 12.51
N LEU A 29 27.90 3.23 12.03
CA LEU A 29 28.45 2.21 11.14
C LEU A 29 28.78 2.76 9.74
N GLY A 30 28.17 3.86 9.33
CA GLY A 30 28.44 4.52 8.05
C GLY A 30 28.03 3.70 6.82
N LEU A 31 27.10 2.73 6.98
CA LEU A 31 26.66 1.89 5.87
C LEU A 31 25.78 2.71 4.91
N PRO A 32 26.04 2.65 3.60
CA PRO A 32 25.19 3.28 2.60
C PRO A 32 23.83 2.57 2.47
N ASP A 33 22.83 3.29 1.93
CA ASP A 33 21.46 2.77 1.76
C ASP A 33 21.42 1.47 0.95
N ASP A 34 22.24 1.34 -0.09
CA ASP A 34 22.28 0.12 -0.91
C ASP A 34 22.68 -1.12 -0.08
N THR A 35 23.66 -0.97 0.84
CA THR A 35 24.02 -2.05 1.77
C THR A 35 22.92 -2.33 2.78
N LEU A 36 22.21 -1.30 3.25
CA LEU A 36 21.05 -1.49 4.13
C LEU A 36 19.91 -2.19 3.41
N GLU A 37 19.66 -1.90 2.11
CA GLU A 37 18.69 -2.60 1.29
C GLU A 37 19.03 -4.10 1.15
N GLU A 38 20.31 -4.45 0.95
CA GLU A 38 20.75 -5.85 0.91
C GLU A 38 20.48 -6.59 2.23
N TYR A 39 20.72 -5.94 3.36
CA TYR A 39 20.42 -6.54 4.67
C TYR A 39 18.91 -6.63 4.90
N ALA A 40 18.17 -5.60 4.54
CA ALA A 40 16.73 -5.57 4.65
C ALA A 40 16.06 -6.68 3.81
N ALA A 41 16.53 -6.91 2.58
CA ALA A 41 16.03 -7.97 1.70
C ALA A 41 16.17 -9.37 2.30
N LYS A 42 17.19 -9.60 3.15
CA LYS A 42 17.36 -10.88 3.88
C LYS A 42 16.35 -11.07 5.01
N LEU A 43 15.76 -9.96 5.52
CA LEU A 43 14.74 -10.00 6.56
C LEU A 43 13.34 -10.22 5.99
N GLY A 44 13.09 -9.74 4.78
CA GLY A 44 11.82 -9.92 4.08
C GLY A 44 11.78 -9.15 2.77
N ALA A 45 10.98 -9.62 1.80
CA ALA A 45 10.91 -9.05 0.46
C ALA A 45 10.58 -7.54 0.47
N ASP A 46 9.62 -7.12 1.30
CA ASP A 46 9.18 -5.72 1.35
C ASP A 46 10.09 -4.83 2.22
N CYS A 47 11.03 -5.41 3.01
CA CYS A 47 11.83 -4.60 3.94
C CYS A 47 12.74 -3.61 3.21
N ALA A 48 13.33 -4.02 2.10
CA ALA A 48 14.27 -3.19 1.33
C ALA A 48 13.62 -1.89 0.82
N PHE A 49 12.34 -1.94 0.44
CA PHE A 49 11.58 -0.76 0.01
C PHE A 49 11.62 0.36 1.06
N PHE A 50 11.47 0.02 2.34
CA PHE A 50 11.39 1.00 3.42
C PHE A 50 12.73 1.64 3.79
N ILE A 51 13.85 1.17 3.24
CA ILE A 51 15.15 1.83 3.43
C ILE A 51 15.12 3.22 2.79
N LYS A 52 14.81 3.32 1.51
CA LYS A 52 14.68 4.61 0.79
C LYS A 52 13.29 5.23 0.97
N ASN A 53 12.26 4.39 1.13
CA ASN A 53 10.87 4.81 1.41
C ASN A 53 10.37 5.89 0.44
N ARG A 54 10.51 5.67 -0.85
CA ARG A 54 10.12 6.58 -1.93
C ARG A 54 9.20 5.88 -2.92
N PRO A 55 8.39 6.61 -3.69
CA PRO A 55 7.60 6.03 -4.76
C PRO A 55 8.48 5.20 -5.69
N THR A 56 8.12 3.93 -5.85
CA THR A 56 8.98 2.94 -6.49
C THR A 56 8.11 1.92 -7.22
N TYR A 57 8.53 1.56 -8.42
CA TYR A 57 8.03 0.40 -9.12
C TYR A 57 8.89 -0.80 -8.74
N ALA A 58 8.26 -1.86 -8.23
CA ALA A 58 8.92 -3.08 -7.80
C ALA A 58 8.61 -4.24 -8.75
N GLU A 59 9.63 -5.01 -9.09
CA GLU A 59 9.57 -6.17 -10.00
C GLU A 59 10.10 -7.42 -9.28
N GLY A 60 9.99 -8.57 -9.96
CA GLY A 60 10.42 -9.85 -9.42
C GLY A 60 9.55 -10.29 -8.25
N ILE A 61 10.16 -10.57 -7.11
CA ILE A 61 9.46 -10.87 -5.85
C ILE A 61 9.23 -9.62 -4.99
N GLY A 62 9.32 -8.43 -5.58
CA GLY A 62 9.25 -7.14 -4.88
C GLY A 62 10.61 -6.60 -4.44
N ASN A 63 11.69 -7.06 -5.05
CA ASN A 63 13.07 -6.74 -4.67
C ASN A 63 13.90 -6.03 -5.75
N ILE A 64 13.34 -5.82 -6.93
CA ILE A 64 13.98 -5.05 -8.01
C ILE A 64 13.27 -3.71 -8.11
N PHE A 65 13.94 -2.64 -7.75
CA PHE A 65 13.34 -1.32 -7.62
C PHE A 65 13.71 -0.40 -8.78
N SER A 66 12.70 0.26 -9.34
CA SER A 66 12.89 1.38 -10.28
C SER A 66 12.22 2.63 -9.70
N PRO A 67 12.92 3.76 -9.58
CA PRO A 67 12.31 5.01 -9.11
C PRO A 67 11.11 5.38 -9.97
N LEU A 68 10.02 5.82 -9.33
CA LEU A 68 8.81 6.26 -9.99
C LEU A 68 8.61 7.76 -9.70
N PRO A 69 8.57 8.63 -10.73
CA PRO A 69 8.32 10.06 -10.54
C PRO A 69 6.83 10.31 -10.26
N LEU A 70 6.37 9.87 -9.09
CA LEU A 70 4.99 9.98 -8.65
C LEU A 70 4.92 10.89 -7.44
N SER A 71 4.02 11.87 -7.46
CA SER A 71 3.63 12.65 -6.29
C SER A 71 2.12 12.61 -6.12
N LEU A 72 1.68 12.28 -4.91
CA LEU A 72 0.29 12.36 -4.50
C LEU A 72 -0.01 13.64 -3.71
N LYS A 73 0.90 14.64 -3.75
CA LYS A 73 0.65 15.95 -3.16
C LYS A 73 -0.63 16.55 -3.74
N GLY A 74 -1.46 17.16 -2.89
CA GLY A 74 -2.77 17.66 -3.27
C GLY A 74 -3.89 16.60 -3.20
N TYR A 75 -3.57 15.41 -2.70
CA TYR A 75 -4.57 14.40 -2.39
C TYR A 75 -4.63 14.10 -0.89
N ARG A 76 -5.79 13.61 -0.47
CA ARG A 76 -6.02 13.06 0.86
C ARG A 76 -6.15 11.55 0.76
N ILE A 77 -5.73 10.85 1.79
CA ILE A 77 -5.93 9.41 1.93
C ILE A 77 -6.95 9.12 3.02
N TRP A 78 -7.85 8.20 2.72
CA TRP A 78 -8.68 7.53 3.70
C TRP A 78 -8.34 6.04 3.64
N LEU A 79 -7.84 5.50 4.75
CA LEU A 79 -7.44 4.11 4.90
C LEU A 79 -8.35 3.44 5.92
N VAL A 80 -8.87 2.29 5.57
CA VAL A 80 -9.71 1.47 6.44
C VAL A 80 -9.17 0.04 6.48
N LYS A 81 -8.89 -0.48 7.66
CA LYS A 81 -8.61 -1.91 7.87
C LYS A 81 -9.75 -2.48 8.72
N PRO A 82 -10.66 -3.28 8.13
CA PRO A 82 -11.72 -3.95 8.87
C PRO A 82 -11.15 -5.01 9.83
N ASP A 83 -11.95 -5.45 10.80
CA ASP A 83 -11.57 -6.58 11.69
C ASP A 83 -11.68 -7.93 10.95
N ILE A 84 -11.03 -8.00 9.81
CA ILE A 84 -10.94 -9.18 8.95
C ILE A 84 -9.46 -9.49 8.74
N PHE A 85 -9.08 -10.73 8.96
CA PHE A 85 -7.75 -11.23 8.64
C PHE A 85 -7.79 -11.97 7.30
N VAL A 86 -6.92 -11.58 6.37
CA VAL A 86 -6.69 -12.28 5.10
C VAL A 86 -5.31 -12.92 5.15
N SER A 87 -5.27 -14.25 5.00
CA SER A 87 -4.01 -14.97 4.87
C SER A 87 -3.39 -14.65 3.50
N THR A 88 -2.15 -14.16 3.50
CA THR A 88 -1.40 -13.92 2.25
C THR A 88 -1.35 -15.17 1.38
N ARG A 89 -1.19 -16.36 1.99
CA ARG A 89 -1.19 -17.63 1.28
C ARG A 89 -2.52 -17.89 0.57
N ASP A 90 -3.65 -17.59 1.23
CA ASP A 90 -4.98 -17.81 0.65
C ASP A 90 -5.28 -16.78 -0.45
N ALA A 91 -4.82 -15.55 -0.30
CA ALA A 91 -4.89 -14.54 -1.33
C ALA A 91 -4.14 -14.96 -2.61
N PHE A 92 -2.91 -15.50 -2.47
CA PHE A 92 -2.13 -16.03 -3.59
C PHE A 92 -2.74 -17.28 -4.24
N ALA A 93 -3.41 -18.13 -3.47
CA ALA A 93 -3.91 -19.43 -3.97
C ALA A 93 -4.90 -19.33 -5.12
N LYS A 94 -5.60 -18.21 -5.26
CA LYS A 94 -6.65 -18.01 -6.28
C LYS A 94 -6.33 -16.87 -7.26
N ILE A 95 -5.19 -16.23 -7.13
CA ILE A 95 -4.78 -15.14 -8.02
C ILE A 95 -4.55 -15.67 -9.44
N LYS A 96 -5.01 -14.96 -10.42
CA LYS A 96 -4.76 -15.21 -11.84
C LYS A 96 -4.03 -13.99 -12.42
N PRO A 97 -2.69 -13.99 -12.36
CA PRO A 97 -1.92 -12.86 -12.88
C PRO A 97 -2.22 -12.65 -14.36
N HIS A 98 -2.43 -11.40 -14.74
CA HIS A 98 -2.57 -11.03 -16.14
C HIS A 98 -1.65 -9.85 -16.46
N HIS A 99 -1.31 -9.72 -17.74
CA HIS A 99 -0.57 -8.55 -18.20
C HIS A 99 -1.56 -7.45 -18.56
N PRO A 100 -1.49 -6.29 -17.93
CA PRO A 100 -2.35 -5.16 -18.31
C PRO A 100 -1.96 -4.66 -19.71
N GLU A 101 -2.92 -4.08 -20.43
CA GLU A 101 -2.67 -3.47 -21.75
C GLU A 101 -1.65 -2.31 -21.68
N MET A 102 -1.68 -1.57 -20.59
CA MET A 102 -0.75 -0.47 -20.27
C MET A 102 0.08 -0.85 -19.05
N SER A 103 1.38 -0.63 -19.09
CA SER A 103 2.24 -0.94 -17.95
C SER A 103 1.89 -0.09 -16.71
N LEU A 104 2.09 -0.63 -15.50
CA LEU A 104 1.87 0.13 -14.27
C LEU A 104 2.74 1.39 -14.18
N LYS A 105 3.92 1.39 -14.81
CA LYS A 105 4.78 2.59 -14.90
C LYS A 105 4.13 3.70 -15.73
N GLU A 106 3.46 3.34 -16.81
CA GLU A 106 2.73 4.29 -17.66
C GLU A 106 1.45 4.76 -16.95
N ILE A 107 0.68 3.84 -16.35
CA ILE A 107 -0.54 4.18 -15.61
C ILE A 107 -0.22 5.14 -14.46
N ALA A 108 0.87 4.94 -13.74
CA ALA A 108 1.27 5.80 -12.63
C ALA A 108 1.65 7.23 -13.05
N GLN A 109 1.91 7.47 -14.34
CA GLN A 109 2.16 8.81 -14.89
C GLN A 109 0.87 9.54 -15.30
N LEU A 110 -0.25 8.83 -15.37
CA LEU A 110 -1.55 9.43 -15.62
C LEU A 110 -2.05 10.19 -14.37
N PRO A 111 -2.94 11.18 -14.55
CA PRO A 111 -3.69 11.73 -13.42
C PRO A 111 -4.36 10.64 -12.60
N VAL A 112 -4.40 10.80 -11.28
CA VAL A 112 -4.97 9.79 -10.35
C VAL A 112 -6.43 9.46 -10.72
N GLU A 113 -7.16 10.42 -11.23
CA GLU A 113 -8.55 10.27 -11.71
C GLU A 113 -8.70 9.26 -12.85
N GLU A 114 -7.62 8.96 -13.57
CA GLU A 114 -7.60 7.98 -14.66
C GLU A 114 -7.14 6.59 -14.22
N TRP A 115 -6.78 6.38 -12.95
CA TRP A 115 -6.31 5.10 -12.45
C TRP A 115 -7.43 4.07 -12.27
N ASN A 116 -8.66 4.52 -12.03
CA ASN A 116 -9.78 3.62 -11.84
C ASN A 116 -9.99 2.71 -13.07
N GLY A 117 -10.04 1.40 -12.83
CA GLY A 117 -10.14 0.38 -13.87
C GLY A 117 -8.84 0.08 -14.64
N ARG A 118 -7.77 0.86 -14.42
CA ARG A 118 -6.45 0.64 -15.07
C ARG A 118 -5.39 0.17 -14.09
N MET A 119 -5.26 0.82 -12.93
CA MET A 119 -4.39 0.38 -11.85
C MET A 119 -5.20 -0.51 -10.92
N VAL A 120 -5.10 -1.80 -11.10
CA VAL A 120 -5.86 -2.81 -10.36
C VAL A 120 -4.95 -3.61 -9.45
N ASN A 121 -5.49 -4.10 -8.36
CA ASN A 121 -4.84 -5.06 -7.49
C ASN A 121 -5.41 -6.45 -7.76
N ASP A 122 -4.62 -7.31 -8.38
CA ASP A 122 -5.06 -8.67 -8.78
C ASP A 122 -5.55 -9.52 -7.60
N PHE A 123 -5.12 -9.22 -6.38
CA PHE A 123 -5.65 -9.89 -5.19
C PHE A 123 -7.14 -9.60 -4.94
N GLU A 124 -7.69 -8.51 -5.44
CA GLU A 124 -9.10 -8.19 -5.26
C GLU A 124 -10.02 -9.25 -5.84
N GLU A 125 -9.67 -9.82 -7.01
CA GLU A 125 -10.42 -10.92 -7.63
C GLU A 125 -10.46 -12.18 -6.76
N SER A 126 -9.41 -12.41 -5.98
CA SER A 126 -9.30 -13.55 -5.07
C SER A 126 -9.95 -13.28 -3.71
N VAL A 127 -9.80 -12.06 -3.20
CA VAL A 127 -10.15 -11.73 -1.81
C VAL A 127 -11.62 -11.31 -1.67
N PHE A 128 -12.14 -10.46 -2.55
CA PHE A 128 -13.50 -9.92 -2.42
C PHE A 128 -14.60 -10.99 -2.46
N PRO A 129 -14.54 -12.04 -3.29
CA PRO A 129 -15.54 -13.12 -3.23
C PRO A 129 -15.53 -13.89 -1.91
N GLN A 130 -14.39 -13.94 -1.22
CA GLN A 130 -14.23 -14.64 0.06
C GLN A 130 -14.61 -13.74 1.25
N PHE A 131 -14.38 -12.45 1.11
CA PHE A 131 -14.58 -11.42 2.13
C PHE A 131 -15.28 -10.21 1.53
N PRO A 132 -16.61 -10.32 1.18
CA PRO A 132 -17.33 -9.23 0.48
C PRO A 132 -17.26 -7.88 1.20
N ALA A 133 -17.23 -7.88 2.54
CA ALA A 133 -17.14 -6.65 3.32
C ALA A 133 -15.89 -5.81 3.01
N ILE A 134 -14.79 -6.42 2.51
CA ILE A 134 -13.61 -5.65 2.08
C ILE A 134 -13.91 -4.92 0.76
N GLY A 135 -14.60 -5.58 -0.17
CA GLY A 135 -15.05 -4.95 -1.42
C GLY A 135 -16.07 -3.83 -1.18
N GLU A 136 -16.99 -4.03 -0.23
CA GLU A 136 -17.97 -3.02 0.17
C GLU A 136 -17.32 -1.73 0.68
N ILE A 137 -16.19 -1.85 1.40
CA ILE A 137 -15.41 -0.67 1.84
C ILE A 137 -14.87 0.10 0.62
N LYS A 138 -14.35 -0.59 -0.39
CA LYS A 138 -13.88 0.05 -1.63
C LYS A 138 -15.00 0.79 -2.34
N GLU A 139 -16.17 0.15 -2.50
CA GLU A 139 -17.34 0.75 -3.10
C GLU A 139 -17.85 1.96 -2.28
N GLU A 140 -17.78 1.87 -0.95
CA GLU A 140 -18.13 2.99 -0.09
C GLU A 140 -17.20 4.19 -0.32
N MET A 141 -15.90 3.96 -0.45
CA MET A 141 -14.95 5.04 -0.73
C MET A 141 -15.28 5.76 -2.05
N TYR A 142 -15.66 5.03 -3.10
CA TYR A 142 -16.11 5.65 -4.35
C TYR A 142 -17.42 6.41 -4.17
N ARG A 143 -18.40 5.87 -3.44
CA ARG A 143 -19.67 6.57 -3.13
C ARG A 143 -19.43 7.88 -2.38
N GLN A 144 -18.36 7.94 -1.59
CA GLN A 144 -17.96 9.13 -0.84
C GLN A 144 -17.04 10.07 -1.65
N GLY A 145 -16.83 9.80 -2.93
CA GLY A 145 -16.12 10.69 -3.86
C GLY A 145 -14.61 10.42 -3.96
N ALA A 146 -14.14 9.22 -3.63
CA ALA A 146 -12.78 8.84 -3.95
C ALA A 146 -12.57 8.88 -5.47
N VAL A 147 -11.48 9.49 -5.91
CA VAL A 147 -11.07 9.48 -7.32
C VAL A 147 -10.40 8.16 -7.70
N TYR A 148 -9.84 7.48 -6.70
CA TYR A 148 -9.30 6.14 -6.82
C TYR A 148 -9.40 5.41 -5.49
N ALA A 149 -9.71 4.13 -5.51
CA ALA A 149 -9.67 3.26 -4.33
C ALA A 149 -9.18 1.85 -4.69
N SER A 150 -8.43 1.24 -3.78
CA SER A 150 -7.90 -0.12 -3.97
C SER A 150 -7.63 -0.79 -2.63
N MET A 151 -7.63 -2.12 -2.64
CA MET A 151 -7.09 -2.90 -1.53
C MET A 151 -5.56 -2.79 -1.51
N SER A 152 -4.96 -2.75 -0.34
CA SER A 152 -3.50 -2.68 -0.17
C SER A 152 -2.89 -4.07 -0.04
N GLY A 153 -1.98 -4.43 -0.95
CA GLY A 153 -1.33 -5.74 -0.97
C GLY A 153 -2.35 -6.89 -0.99
N SER A 154 -2.14 -7.91 -0.17
CA SER A 154 -3.07 -9.05 0.00
C SER A 154 -4.25 -8.76 0.93
N GLY A 155 -4.43 -7.53 1.36
CA GLY A 155 -5.51 -7.08 2.25
C GLY A 155 -5.14 -7.23 3.75
N SER A 156 -6.09 -6.93 4.61
CA SER A 156 -7.48 -6.52 4.35
C SER A 156 -7.67 -5.00 4.25
N SER A 157 -6.60 -4.19 4.35
CA SER A 157 -6.76 -2.74 4.26
C SER A 157 -7.20 -2.31 2.87
N VAL A 158 -8.10 -1.33 2.83
CA VAL A 158 -8.52 -0.61 1.62
C VAL A 158 -8.20 0.86 1.80
N TYR A 159 -7.73 1.51 0.75
CA TYR A 159 -7.51 2.95 0.76
C TYR A 159 -8.21 3.63 -0.39
N GLY A 160 -8.63 4.86 -0.14
CA GLY A 160 -9.18 5.77 -1.15
C GLY A 160 -8.37 7.06 -1.23
N LEU A 161 -8.18 7.55 -2.43
CA LEU A 161 -7.56 8.84 -2.71
C LEU A 161 -8.65 9.86 -3.04
N PHE A 162 -8.57 11.01 -2.40
CA PHE A 162 -9.54 12.11 -2.54
C PHE A 162 -8.81 13.40 -2.87
N LYS A 163 -9.45 14.31 -3.60
CA LYS A 163 -8.90 15.63 -3.83
C LYS A 163 -8.69 16.38 -2.52
N GLU A 164 -7.73 17.29 -2.47
CA GLU A 164 -7.34 18.00 -1.24
C GLU A 164 -8.50 18.68 -0.52
N GLY A 165 -9.42 19.30 -1.26
CA GLY A 165 -10.60 19.98 -0.73
C GLY A 165 -11.74 19.04 -0.31
N ALA A 166 -11.64 17.71 -0.54
CA ALA A 166 -12.71 16.79 -0.19
C ALA A 166 -12.92 16.71 1.32
N VAL A 167 -14.17 16.69 1.75
CA VAL A 167 -14.54 16.38 3.13
C VAL A 167 -14.62 14.87 3.25
N LEU A 168 -13.76 14.27 4.08
CA LEU A 168 -13.82 12.85 4.36
C LEU A 168 -14.90 12.58 5.41
N PRO A 169 -15.94 11.80 5.07
CA PRO A 169 -17.08 11.58 5.96
C PRO A 169 -16.71 10.71 7.15
N GLU A 170 -17.53 10.76 8.19
CA GLU A 170 -17.52 9.79 9.28
C GLU A 170 -18.44 8.63 8.88
N VAL A 171 -17.84 7.48 8.56
CA VAL A 171 -18.54 6.24 8.27
C VAL A 171 -18.13 5.22 9.32
N ASP A 172 -19.09 4.50 9.86
CA ASP A 172 -18.85 3.41 10.80
C ASP A 172 -18.52 2.13 10.05
N PHE A 173 -17.29 1.65 10.23
CA PHE A 173 -16.82 0.36 9.70
C PHE A 173 -16.73 -0.72 10.78
N GLY A 174 -17.38 -0.49 11.95
CA GLY A 174 -17.35 -1.35 13.12
C GLY A 174 -16.28 -0.97 14.14
N GLU A 175 -16.58 -1.26 15.41
CA GLU A 175 -15.77 -0.82 16.56
C GLU A 175 -14.29 -1.22 16.51
N LYS A 176 -13.96 -2.33 15.85
CA LYS A 176 -12.59 -2.86 15.74
C LYS A 176 -11.89 -2.48 14.45
N ALA A 177 -12.54 -1.72 13.58
CA ALA A 177 -11.90 -1.25 12.36
C ALA A 177 -10.85 -0.18 12.69
N PHE A 178 -9.66 -0.31 12.10
CA PHE A 178 -8.69 0.77 12.12
C PHE A 178 -8.97 1.72 10.96
N VAL A 179 -9.14 2.99 11.29
CA VAL A 179 -9.41 4.05 10.30
C VAL A 179 -8.34 5.13 10.43
N TYR A 180 -7.77 5.52 9.30
CA TYR A 180 -6.81 6.61 9.22
C TYR A 180 -7.20 7.57 8.11
N LYS A 181 -7.18 8.87 8.39
CA LYS A 181 -7.40 9.95 7.43
C LYS A 181 -6.20 10.88 7.45
N GLY A 182 -5.61 11.12 6.29
CA GLY A 182 -4.38 11.92 6.18
C GLY A 182 -4.30 12.73 4.89
N ARG A 183 -3.15 13.41 4.74
CA ARG A 183 -2.77 14.14 3.52
C ARG A 183 -1.41 13.66 3.07
N PHE A 184 -1.19 13.66 1.77
CA PHE A 184 0.15 13.48 1.24
C PHE A 184 0.90 14.82 1.28
N THR A 185 2.08 14.77 1.86
CA THR A 185 3.04 15.90 1.92
C THR A 185 4.24 15.57 1.04
N ASP A 186 5.03 16.60 0.69
CA ASP A 186 6.34 16.37 0.08
C ASP A 186 7.21 15.62 1.07
N ILE A 187 7.88 14.55 0.61
CA ILE A 187 8.88 13.76 1.35
C ILE A 187 10.27 14.21 0.93
#